data_3d321983a2ad6ee5771ddc8b92ce344c
#
_entry.id   3d321983a2ad6ee5771ddc8b92ce344c
#
_cell.length_a   1.000
_cell.length_b   1.000
_cell.length_c   1.000
_cell.angle_alpha   90.00
_cell.angle_beta   90.00
_cell.angle_gamma   90.00
#
_symmetry.space_group_name_H-M   'P 1'
#
loop_
_entity.id
_entity.type
_entity.pdbx_description
1 polymer ?
#
loop_
_entity_poly.entity_id
_entity_poly.type
_entity_poly.pdbx_seq_one_letter_code
_entity_poly.pdbx_strand_id
1 'polypeptide(L)'
;IVFAEQRESLLTIARKIDILIMDNYLITNNTSLLQKHFGFQDYIYHSAQQTIQCIIQKNIIENTEKLTEYISRGKSKYAKKMMRIGSSKVFDLTQEQLMNKVNTLPRWQGKFNFNQDSHQIVLNTYKEVESLIDLFDERYTRSDVTDTEYDTDVKTVAQPMEQN
;
A
#
# COMPACT_ATOMS: atom_id res chain seq x y z
N ILE A 1 4.66 -30.78 27.07
CA ILE A 1 5.21 -29.49 27.55
C ILE A 1 5.52 -29.66 29.03
N VAL A 2 6.80 -29.61 29.39
CA VAL A 2 7.23 -29.68 30.78
C VAL A 2 7.40 -28.24 31.26
N PHE A 3 6.57 -27.81 32.19
CA PHE A 3 6.75 -26.52 32.86
C PHE A 3 7.74 -26.75 34.01
N ALA A 4 8.90 -26.10 33.97
CA ALA A 4 9.81 -26.08 35.10
C ALA A 4 9.23 -25.14 36.16
N GLU A 5 9.25 -25.58 37.39
CA GLU A 5 8.82 -24.77 38.54
C GLU A 5 9.84 -23.63 38.75
N GLN A 6 9.42 -22.42 38.45
CA GLN A 6 10.22 -21.23 38.68
C GLN A 6 9.94 -20.73 40.11
N ARG A 7 10.94 -20.82 40.99
CA ARG A 7 10.76 -20.51 42.43
C ARG A 7 10.75 -19.00 42.74
N GLU A 8 11.13 -18.13 41.80
CA GLU A 8 11.36 -16.72 42.15
C GLU A 8 10.63 -15.68 41.26
N SER A 9 9.88 -16.11 40.26
CA SER A 9 9.02 -15.20 39.49
C SER A 9 7.74 -15.92 39.01
N LEU A 10 6.62 -15.29 39.21
CA LEU A 10 5.35 -15.75 38.65
C LEU A 10 5.37 -15.51 37.13
N LEU A 11 5.33 -16.58 36.35
CA LEU A 11 5.07 -16.50 34.95
C LEU A 11 3.59 -16.19 34.70
N THR A 12 3.27 -14.97 34.39
CA THR A 12 1.91 -14.60 33.97
C THR A 12 1.71 -14.95 32.52
N ILE A 13 0.99 -15.99 32.20
CA ILE A 13 0.56 -16.32 30.84
C ILE A 13 -0.70 -15.52 30.54
N ALA A 14 -0.62 -14.60 29.58
CA ALA A 14 -1.80 -13.88 29.10
C ALA A 14 -2.80 -14.87 28.48
N ARG A 15 -4.10 -14.70 28.80
CA ARG A 15 -5.16 -15.54 28.21
C ARG A 15 -5.39 -15.34 26.72
N LYS A 16 -4.59 -14.49 26.09
CA LYS A 16 -4.70 -14.13 24.69
C LYS A 16 -3.58 -14.79 23.89
N ILE A 17 -3.94 -15.51 22.86
CA ILE A 17 -2.98 -16.05 21.88
C ILE A 17 -2.75 -14.97 20.85
N ASP A 18 -1.52 -14.44 20.79
CA ASP A 18 -1.14 -13.43 19.82
C ASP A 18 -0.57 -14.01 18.53
N ILE A 19 0.01 -15.21 18.61
CA ILE A 19 0.62 -15.91 17.45
C ILE A 19 0.29 -17.40 17.54
N LEU A 20 -0.17 -17.97 16.44
CA LEU A 20 -0.33 -19.39 16.22
C LEU A 20 0.62 -19.83 15.11
N ILE A 21 1.44 -20.85 15.37
CA ILE A 21 2.31 -21.47 14.36
C ILE A 21 1.76 -22.88 14.09
N MET A 22 1.45 -23.13 12.83
CA MET A 22 0.98 -24.42 12.34
C MET A 22 1.75 -24.79 11.09
N ASP A 23 2.53 -25.86 11.15
CA ASP A 23 3.39 -26.30 10.04
C ASP A 23 4.27 -25.12 9.53
N ASN A 24 4.05 -24.67 8.31
CA ASN A 24 4.75 -23.56 7.68
C ASN A 24 3.99 -22.23 7.74
N TYR A 25 2.89 -22.17 8.50
CA TYR A 25 2.06 -20.97 8.60
C TYR A 25 2.22 -20.31 9.96
N LEU A 26 2.32 -18.98 9.94
CA LEU A 26 2.27 -18.13 11.10
C LEU A 26 1.00 -17.28 11.01
N ILE A 27 0.10 -17.44 11.96
CA ILE A 27 -1.19 -16.76 12.01
C ILE A 27 -1.16 -15.78 13.20
N THR A 28 -1.41 -14.52 12.94
CA THR A 28 -1.50 -13.48 13.98
C THR A 28 -2.45 -12.37 13.56
N ASN A 29 -3.09 -11.76 14.54
CA ASN A 29 -3.84 -10.52 14.36
C ASN A 29 -3.01 -9.29 14.75
N ASN A 30 -1.77 -9.48 15.20
CA ASN A 30 -0.88 -8.43 15.68
C ASN A 30 0.37 -8.30 14.82
N THR A 31 0.28 -7.47 13.78
CA THR A 31 1.40 -7.24 12.86
C THR A 31 2.63 -6.60 13.52
N SER A 32 2.47 -5.95 14.68
CA SER A 32 3.60 -5.37 15.43
C SER A 32 4.52 -6.44 15.99
N LEU A 33 3.98 -7.60 16.36
CA LEU A 33 4.78 -8.74 16.81
C LEU A 33 5.61 -9.33 15.68
N LEU A 34 5.02 -9.42 14.46
CA LEU A 34 5.77 -9.84 13.27
C LEU A 34 6.96 -8.93 12.99
N GLN A 35 6.74 -7.61 13.08
CA GLN A 35 7.81 -6.63 12.85
C GLN A 35 8.91 -6.73 13.89
N LYS A 36 8.55 -6.97 15.15
CA LYS A 36 9.50 -6.98 16.27
C LYS A 36 10.32 -8.27 16.34
N HIS A 37 9.73 -9.42 16.00
CA HIS A 37 10.33 -10.72 16.29
C HIS A 37 10.63 -11.59 15.06
N PHE A 38 10.07 -11.27 13.89
CA PHE A 38 10.15 -12.13 12.70
C PHE A 38 10.73 -11.43 11.45
N GLY A 39 11.44 -10.30 11.63
CA GLY A 39 12.05 -9.60 10.51
C GLY A 39 11.05 -9.05 9.47
N PHE A 40 9.75 -8.98 9.83
CA PHE A 40 8.70 -8.55 8.91
C PHE A 40 8.88 -7.09 8.46
N GLN A 41 9.66 -6.32 9.19
CA GLN A 41 10.02 -4.96 8.80
C GLN A 41 10.86 -4.96 7.52
N ASP A 42 11.83 -5.87 7.41
CA ASP A 42 12.70 -5.98 6.23
C ASP A 42 11.89 -6.41 5.01
N TYR A 43 10.95 -7.34 5.20
CA TYR A 43 10.00 -7.73 4.15
C TYR A 43 9.16 -6.52 3.64
N ILE A 44 8.65 -5.68 4.56
CA ILE A 44 7.89 -4.48 4.19
C ILE A 44 8.75 -3.52 3.35
N TYR A 45 9.98 -3.25 3.77
CA TYR A 45 10.87 -2.36 3.03
C TYR A 45 11.27 -2.95 1.68
N HIS A 46 11.58 -4.22 1.63
CA HIS A 46 11.91 -4.90 0.37
C HIS A 46 10.73 -4.85 -0.62
N SER A 47 9.53 -5.17 -0.16
CA SER A 47 8.32 -5.10 -0.99
C SER A 47 7.99 -3.67 -1.44
N ALA A 48 8.22 -2.67 -0.58
CA ALA A 48 8.07 -1.27 -0.96
C ALA A 48 9.07 -0.85 -2.05
N GLN A 49 10.32 -1.30 -1.95
CA GLN A 49 11.34 -1.07 -2.97
C GLN A 49 10.98 -1.75 -4.30
N GLN A 50 10.46 -2.98 -4.26
CA GLN A 50 9.96 -3.64 -5.47
C GLN A 50 8.84 -2.84 -6.15
N THR A 51 7.92 -2.29 -5.36
CA THR A 51 6.85 -1.42 -5.88
C THR A 51 7.43 -0.17 -6.55
N ILE A 52 8.42 0.48 -5.94
CA ILE A 52 9.12 1.62 -6.54
C ILE A 52 9.78 1.21 -7.87
N GLN A 53 10.42 0.04 -7.93
CA GLN A 53 11.02 -0.46 -9.16
C GLN A 53 9.96 -0.69 -10.27
N CYS A 54 8.78 -1.20 -9.92
CA CYS A 54 7.66 -1.29 -10.86
C CYS A 54 7.25 0.08 -11.41
N ILE A 55 7.16 1.10 -10.55
CA ILE A 55 6.84 2.47 -10.96
C ILE A 55 7.91 3.01 -11.92
N ILE A 56 9.19 2.79 -11.61
CA ILE A 56 10.33 3.19 -12.45
C ILE A 56 10.26 2.50 -13.83
N GLN A 57 10.04 1.19 -13.85
CA GLN A 57 9.97 0.42 -15.10
C GLN A 57 8.80 0.85 -15.99
N LYS A 58 7.69 1.26 -15.40
CA LYS A 58 6.53 1.80 -16.12
C LYS A 58 6.74 3.24 -16.60
N ASN A 59 7.83 3.87 -16.18
CA ASN A 59 8.20 5.24 -16.58
C ASN A 59 7.08 6.27 -16.30
N ILE A 60 6.34 6.10 -15.19
CA ILE A 60 5.17 6.90 -14.82
C ILE A 60 5.59 8.25 -14.21
N ILE A 61 6.75 8.28 -13.55
CA ILE A 61 7.22 9.40 -12.75
C ILE A 61 8.60 9.84 -13.24
N GLU A 62 8.80 11.15 -13.36
CA GLU A 62 10.05 11.73 -13.81
C GLU A 62 11.14 11.68 -12.73
N ASN A 63 10.81 12.06 -11.47
CA ASN A 63 11.75 12.18 -10.36
C ASN A 63 11.47 11.12 -9.27
N THR A 64 11.86 9.90 -9.54
CA THR A 64 11.55 8.73 -8.70
C THR A 64 12.28 8.71 -7.36
N GLU A 65 13.34 9.49 -7.18
CA GLU A 65 14.08 9.64 -5.91
C GLU A 65 13.18 10.07 -4.76
N LYS A 66 12.12 10.85 -5.04
CA LYS A 66 11.13 11.26 -4.05
C LYS A 66 10.38 10.08 -3.39
N LEU A 67 10.19 9.00 -4.13
CA LEU A 67 9.55 7.79 -3.60
C LEU A 67 10.47 7.08 -2.60
N THR A 68 11.76 7.01 -2.91
CA THR A 68 12.77 6.40 -2.04
C THR A 68 12.96 7.25 -0.77
N GLU A 69 13.03 8.57 -0.91
CA GLU A 69 13.06 9.49 0.21
C GLU A 69 11.81 9.32 1.10
N TYR A 70 10.64 9.18 0.51
CA TYR A 70 9.38 9.03 1.23
C TYR A 70 9.37 7.80 2.12
N ILE A 71 9.75 6.62 1.62
CA ILE A 71 9.77 5.40 2.43
C ILE A 71 10.84 5.43 3.52
N SER A 72 11.93 6.22 3.34
CA SER A 72 13.01 6.35 4.30
C SER A 72 12.68 7.28 5.48
N ARG A 73 11.71 8.20 5.33
CA ARG A 73 11.40 9.25 6.34
C ARG A 73 10.80 8.73 7.63
N GLY A 74 10.06 7.68 7.53
CA GLY A 74 9.27 7.24 8.67
C GLY A 74 9.25 5.76 8.81
N LYS A 75 9.68 5.24 9.92
CA LYS A 75 9.56 3.84 10.31
C LYS A 75 8.73 3.00 9.29
N SER A 76 8.21 1.90 9.53
CA SER A 76 7.49 1.06 8.56
C SER A 76 6.17 1.63 7.98
N LYS A 77 5.68 2.78 8.50
CA LYS A 77 4.37 3.34 8.07
C LYS A 77 4.31 3.67 6.57
N TYR A 78 5.31 4.40 6.07
CA TYR A 78 5.36 4.83 4.67
C TYR A 78 5.71 3.67 3.73
N ALA A 79 6.62 2.81 4.17
CA ALA A 79 6.93 1.58 3.43
C ALA A 79 5.70 0.67 3.29
N LYS A 80 4.86 0.53 4.33
CA LYS A 80 3.59 -0.21 4.26
C LYS A 80 2.62 0.38 3.24
N LYS A 81 2.49 1.72 3.20
CA LYS A 81 1.65 2.38 2.18
C LYS A 81 2.15 2.06 0.77
N MET A 82 3.46 2.17 0.55
CA MET A 82 4.07 1.87 -0.74
C MET A 82 3.92 0.38 -1.13
N MET A 83 4.18 -0.54 -0.22
CA MET A 83 4.01 -1.98 -0.44
C MET A 83 2.57 -2.32 -0.87
N ARG A 84 1.57 -1.68 -0.27
CA ARG A 84 0.16 -1.96 -0.53
C ARG A 84 -0.26 -1.69 -1.97
N ILE A 85 0.31 -0.68 -2.61
CA ILE A 85 -0.01 -0.35 -3.99
C ILE A 85 0.71 -1.23 -5.02
N GLY A 86 1.61 -2.12 -4.59
CA GLY A 86 2.38 -2.99 -5.50
C GLY A 86 1.54 -3.92 -6.37
N SER A 87 0.30 -4.20 -5.98
CA SER A 87 -0.67 -5.00 -6.74
C SER A 87 -1.78 -4.17 -7.40
N SER A 88 -1.60 -2.86 -7.51
CA SER A 88 -2.61 -1.98 -8.10
C SER A 88 -2.80 -2.26 -9.59
N LYS A 89 -4.07 -2.27 -10.03
CA LYS A 89 -4.42 -2.37 -11.45
C LYS A 89 -4.10 -1.10 -12.24
N VAL A 90 -3.79 0.00 -11.56
CA VAL A 90 -3.32 1.22 -12.22
C VAL A 90 -2.02 0.97 -13.01
N PHE A 91 -1.23 -0.03 -12.61
CA PHE A 91 -0.04 -0.46 -13.37
C PHE A 91 -0.36 -1.09 -14.74
N ASP A 92 -1.59 -1.48 -14.99
CA ASP A 92 -2.03 -2.02 -16.29
C ASP A 92 -2.34 -0.91 -17.30
N LEU A 93 -2.44 0.35 -16.83
CA LEU A 93 -2.72 1.50 -17.69
C LEU A 93 -1.44 1.98 -18.39
N THR A 94 -1.61 2.49 -19.61
CA THR A 94 -0.55 3.27 -20.27
C THR A 94 -0.42 4.66 -19.65
N GLN A 95 0.72 5.33 -19.84
CA GLN A 95 0.93 6.71 -19.36
C GLN A 95 -0.18 7.65 -19.85
N GLU A 96 -0.53 7.57 -21.12
CA GLU A 96 -1.59 8.39 -21.74
C GLU A 96 -2.95 8.11 -21.09
N GLN A 97 -3.28 6.83 -20.87
CA GLN A 97 -4.53 6.44 -20.19
C GLN A 97 -4.57 6.97 -18.77
N LEU A 98 -3.46 6.88 -18.04
CA LEU A 98 -3.37 7.39 -16.66
C LEU A 98 -3.53 8.91 -16.65
N MET A 99 -2.82 9.63 -17.50
CA MET A 99 -2.89 11.09 -17.62
C MET A 99 -4.34 11.52 -17.95
N ASN A 100 -4.98 10.89 -18.93
CA ASN A 100 -6.35 11.22 -19.32
C ASN A 100 -7.31 11.00 -18.16
N LYS A 101 -7.18 9.89 -17.42
CA LYS A 101 -8.03 9.61 -16.25
C LYS A 101 -7.79 10.63 -15.12
N VAL A 102 -6.54 10.96 -14.82
CA VAL A 102 -6.21 11.94 -13.78
C VAL A 102 -6.77 13.34 -14.12
N ASN A 103 -6.73 13.72 -15.38
CA ASN A 103 -7.23 15.02 -15.83
C ASN A 103 -8.76 15.10 -15.93
N THR A 104 -9.43 13.96 -16.16
CA THR A 104 -10.90 13.92 -16.30
C THR A 104 -11.63 13.67 -14.99
N LEU A 105 -11.00 12.99 -14.01
CA LEU A 105 -11.61 12.71 -12.73
C LEU A 105 -11.53 13.94 -11.81
N PRO A 106 -12.66 14.51 -11.37
CA PRO A 106 -12.68 15.76 -10.58
C PRO A 106 -11.80 15.70 -9.33
N ARG A 107 -11.71 14.54 -8.72
CA ARG A 107 -10.90 14.29 -7.52
C ARG A 107 -9.41 14.52 -7.75
N TRP A 108 -8.89 14.18 -8.92
CA TRP A 108 -7.47 14.21 -9.24
C TRP A 108 -7.06 15.42 -10.06
N GLN A 109 -8.03 16.12 -10.60
CA GLN A 109 -7.80 17.30 -11.45
C GLN A 109 -6.97 18.35 -10.69
N GLY A 110 -5.85 18.75 -11.27
CA GLY A 110 -4.94 19.74 -10.70
C GLY A 110 -4.10 19.26 -9.49
N LYS A 111 -4.17 17.96 -9.12
CA LYS A 111 -3.34 17.42 -8.03
C LYS A 111 -1.95 17.01 -8.46
N PHE A 112 -1.74 16.80 -9.74
CA PHE A 112 -0.46 16.39 -10.30
C PHE A 112 0.00 17.33 -11.39
N ASN A 113 1.30 17.58 -11.41
CA ASN A 113 1.95 18.24 -12.51
C ASN A 113 2.47 17.16 -13.48
N PHE A 114 2.29 17.39 -14.78
CA PHE A 114 2.80 16.50 -15.79
C PHE A 114 3.89 17.21 -16.59
N ASN A 115 4.96 16.51 -16.89
CA ASN A 115 5.91 16.95 -17.90
C ASN A 115 5.21 16.89 -19.26
N GLN A 116 5.23 17.99 -20.02
CA GLN A 116 4.50 18.10 -21.27
C GLN A 116 5.09 17.22 -22.39
N ASP A 117 6.38 16.97 -22.34
CA ASP A 117 7.08 16.19 -23.37
C ASP A 117 7.00 14.69 -23.10
N SER A 118 7.23 14.27 -21.83
CA SER A 118 7.29 12.87 -21.44
C SER A 118 5.96 12.30 -20.92
N HIS A 119 4.96 13.15 -20.66
CA HIS A 119 3.67 12.79 -20.03
C HIS A 119 3.81 12.12 -18.65
N GLN A 120 4.97 12.26 -18.03
CA GLN A 120 5.25 11.73 -16.70
C GLN A 120 4.74 12.66 -15.61
N ILE A 121 4.35 12.07 -14.46
CA ILE A 121 4.01 12.82 -13.26
C ILE A 121 5.30 13.35 -12.62
N VAL A 122 5.33 14.65 -12.31
CA VAL A 122 6.43 15.30 -11.60
C VAL A 122 6.06 15.41 -10.13
N LEU A 123 6.86 14.79 -9.25
CA LEU A 123 6.65 14.83 -7.81
C LEU A 123 7.62 15.83 -7.16
N ASN A 124 7.10 16.94 -6.65
CA ASN A 124 7.89 17.97 -5.98
C ASN A 124 7.81 17.86 -4.45
N THR A 125 6.69 17.39 -3.95
CA THR A 125 6.38 17.36 -2.52
C THR A 125 5.96 15.97 -2.04
N TYR A 126 6.13 15.71 -0.75
CA TYR A 126 5.63 14.46 -0.13
C TYR A 126 4.10 14.35 -0.13
N LYS A 127 3.38 15.48 -0.19
CA LYS A 127 1.93 15.48 -0.33
C LYS A 127 1.51 14.93 -1.70
N GLU A 128 2.26 15.24 -2.75
CA GLU A 128 2.04 14.67 -4.09
C GLU A 128 2.36 13.17 -4.11
N VAL A 129 3.41 12.72 -3.39
CA VAL A 129 3.67 11.28 -3.21
C VAL A 129 2.50 10.59 -2.50
N GLU A 130 1.92 11.20 -1.46
CA GLU A 130 0.74 10.64 -0.78
C GLU A 130 -0.47 10.60 -1.71
N SER A 131 -0.71 11.65 -2.48
CA SER A 131 -1.77 11.69 -3.49
C SER A 131 -1.56 10.61 -4.57
N LEU A 132 -0.32 10.36 -4.99
CA LEU A 132 0.01 9.29 -5.92
C LEU A 132 -0.31 7.91 -5.31
N ILE A 133 0.06 7.69 -4.06
CA ILE A 133 -0.24 6.44 -3.36
C ILE A 133 -1.76 6.25 -3.26
N ASP A 134 -2.52 7.29 -2.94
CA ASP A 134 -3.99 7.21 -2.86
C ASP A 134 -4.62 6.93 -4.24
N LEU A 135 -4.06 7.47 -5.32
CA LEU A 135 -4.46 7.17 -6.70
C LEU A 135 -4.24 5.69 -7.02
N PHE A 136 -3.04 5.16 -6.74
CA PHE A 136 -2.71 3.75 -6.98
C PHE A 136 -3.40 2.80 -6.03
N ASP A 137 -3.73 3.23 -4.82
CA ASP A 137 -4.49 2.45 -3.86
C ASP A 137 -5.98 2.39 -4.20
N GLU A 138 -6.43 3.19 -5.18
CA GLU A 138 -7.82 3.24 -5.66
C GLU A 138 -8.82 3.37 -4.50
N ARG A 139 -8.49 4.23 -3.51
CA ARG A 139 -9.29 4.44 -2.31
C ARG A 139 -10.51 5.32 -2.55
N TYR A 140 -11.23 5.03 -3.61
CA TYR A 140 -12.45 5.76 -3.96
C TYR A 140 -13.41 4.82 -4.68
N THR A 141 -14.67 5.08 -4.50
CA THR A 141 -15.75 4.44 -5.24
C THR A 141 -16.73 5.50 -5.66
N ARG A 142 -17.45 5.25 -6.75
CA ARG A 142 -18.52 6.10 -7.22
C ARG A 142 -19.82 5.35 -7.13
N SER A 143 -20.85 6.00 -6.61
CA SER A 143 -22.20 5.44 -6.58
C SER A 143 -22.82 5.55 -7.97
N ASP A 144 -23.27 4.43 -8.52
CA ASP A 144 -24.01 4.40 -9.78
C ASP A 144 -25.39 5.06 -9.69
N VAL A 145 -25.90 5.25 -8.47
CA VAL A 145 -27.22 5.84 -8.22
C VAL A 145 -27.15 7.36 -8.08
N THR A 146 -26.20 7.85 -7.31
CA THR A 146 -26.09 9.28 -6.98
C THR A 146 -24.99 10.00 -7.73
N ASP A 147 -24.17 9.27 -8.48
CA ASP A 147 -22.99 9.76 -9.18
C ASP A 147 -21.98 10.45 -8.25
N THR A 148 -22.05 10.15 -6.96
CA THR A 148 -21.23 10.74 -5.92
C THR A 148 -20.01 9.87 -5.65
N GLU A 149 -18.83 10.51 -5.51
CA GLU A 149 -17.60 9.82 -5.14
C GLU A 149 -17.46 9.70 -3.62
N TYR A 150 -17.05 8.54 -3.16
CA TYR A 150 -16.80 8.23 -1.76
C TYR A 150 -15.38 7.73 -1.55
N ASP A 151 -14.79 8.08 -0.41
CA ASP A 151 -13.59 7.42 0.07
C ASP A 151 -13.94 6.02 0.56
N THR A 152 -13.10 5.04 0.24
CA THR A 152 -13.28 3.67 0.72
C THR A 152 -11.97 3.11 1.25
N ASP A 153 -12.05 2.44 2.40
CA ASP A 153 -10.94 1.67 2.97
C ASP A 153 -10.98 0.19 2.55
N VAL A 154 -12.08 -0.23 1.92
CA VAL A 154 -12.32 -1.62 1.53
C VAL A 154 -12.34 -1.74 0.02
N LYS A 155 -11.48 -2.58 -0.52
CA LYS A 155 -11.47 -2.96 -1.93
C LYS A 155 -12.14 -4.32 -2.08
N THR A 156 -13.35 -4.34 -2.57
CA THR A 156 -14.01 -5.55 -3.03
C THR A 156 -14.22 -5.42 -4.53
N VAL A 157 -13.55 -6.27 -5.30
CA VAL A 157 -13.81 -6.34 -6.73
C VAL A 157 -15.19 -6.97 -6.92
N ALA A 158 -16.10 -6.23 -7.51
CA ALA A 158 -17.40 -6.78 -7.87
C ALA A 158 -17.18 -7.96 -8.83
N GLN A 159 -17.68 -9.13 -8.47
CA GLN A 159 -17.69 -10.26 -9.40
C GLN A 159 -18.71 -9.95 -10.50
N PRO A 160 -18.39 -10.25 -11.77
CA PRO A 160 -19.38 -10.17 -12.83
C PRO A 160 -20.57 -11.04 -12.43
N MET A 161 -21.79 -10.49 -12.49
CA MET A 161 -22.98 -11.32 -12.35
C MET A 161 -22.96 -12.33 -13.51
N GLU A 162 -22.87 -13.62 -13.19
CA GLU A 162 -23.09 -14.66 -14.18
C GLU A 162 -24.52 -14.45 -14.74
N GLN A 163 -24.58 -14.09 -16.00
CA GLN A 163 -25.85 -14.03 -16.70
C GLN A 163 -26.33 -15.47 -16.89
N ASN A 164 -27.28 -15.88 -16.06
CA ASN A 164 -28.07 -17.12 -16.27
C ASN A 164 -29.00 -16.97 -17.45
#